data_c805783edd6f6338e8f4511f1a644ff0
#
_entry.id   c805783edd6f6338e8f4511f1a644ff0
#
_cell.length_a   1.000
_cell.length_b   1.000
_cell.length_c   1.000
_cell.angle_alpha   90.00
_cell.angle_beta   90.00
_cell.angle_gamma   90.00
#
_symmetry.space_group_name_H-M   'P 1'
#
loop_
_entity.id
_entity.type
_entity.pdbx_description
1 polymer ?
#
loop_
_entity_poly.entity_id
_entity_poly.type
_entity_poly.pdbx_seq_one_letter_code
_entity_poly.pdbx_strand_id
1 'polypeptide(L)'
;MTALPEQDWRRIFGLREAGVYYALLLLLFVLAGIAASHGLPAYLSGQNLGNIAYQASLVGIMGVAMTVMLITGAFDLSVASVAALAAAVLVGLAGRIGFAPAVAAALCTAATIGLINGAIVQFVGINAFIVTLGTLTAVRGLVLILTDGRSLMVEDAGVLQQMLAFESTRVPLFWPLLIVALLLLGWGAMRKRRFAVMAGGLVAALAFLAGPALTVAAPVAYLVAFTAAVGFVLRFTVIGRRLYAVGGNAEAARLSGINVHAYRLGAFVLSSVAAGFAGVLFGCRLGAINPTALQGSELTVIAAAILGGTSLFGGAGSVVKTVVGALLLFTLTNGFNILNLGANYQGLIEGIVVVAAAAIYTVGGNRQRRPRVDTAPAEATA
;
A
#
# COMPACT_ATOMS: atom_id res chain seq x y z
N MET A 1 7.55 41.00 0.62
CA MET A 1 6.47 40.19 1.22
C MET A 1 5.60 39.66 0.08
N THR A 2 5.98 38.52 -0.51
CA THR A 2 5.20 37.91 -1.57
C THR A 2 4.13 37.04 -0.92
N ALA A 3 2.85 37.40 -1.13
CA ALA A 3 1.70 36.62 -0.71
C ALA A 3 1.85 35.21 -1.28
N LEU A 4 1.84 34.21 -0.38
CA LEU A 4 1.77 32.82 -0.80
C LEU A 4 0.44 32.64 -1.58
N PRO A 5 0.46 31.92 -2.73
CA PRO A 5 -0.74 31.73 -3.51
C PRO A 5 -1.81 31.07 -2.64
N GLU A 6 -3.02 31.64 -2.65
CA GLU A 6 -4.20 30.99 -2.08
C GLU A 6 -4.24 29.54 -2.56
N GLN A 7 -4.18 28.59 -1.62
CA GLN A 7 -4.30 27.18 -1.96
C GLN A 7 -5.66 27.01 -2.64
N ASP A 8 -5.60 26.73 -3.92
CA ASP A 8 -6.79 26.58 -4.75
C ASP A 8 -7.56 25.32 -4.27
N TRP A 9 -8.53 25.53 -3.37
CA TRP A 9 -9.36 24.49 -2.77
C TRP A 9 -10.03 23.62 -3.84
N ARG A 10 -10.30 24.17 -5.03
CA ARG A 10 -10.83 23.43 -6.18
C ARG A 10 -9.85 22.36 -6.68
N ARG A 11 -8.54 22.54 -6.50
CA ARG A 11 -7.54 21.51 -6.83
C ARG A 11 -7.52 20.40 -5.79
N ILE A 12 -7.61 20.72 -4.50
CA ILE A 12 -7.54 19.72 -3.41
C ILE A 12 -8.76 18.81 -3.42
N PHE A 13 -9.95 19.38 -3.62
CA PHE A 13 -11.23 18.65 -3.66
C PHE A 13 -11.64 18.23 -5.08
N GLY A 14 -10.80 18.44 -6.08
CA GLY A 14 -11.05 17.99 -7.45
C GLY A 14 -11.07 16.48 -7.56
N LEU A 15 -11.91 15.94 -8.46
CA LEU A 15 -12.06 14.49 -8.69
C LEU A 15 -10.71 13.79 -8.96
N ARG A 16 -9.74 14.47 -9.53
CA ARG A 16 -8.41 13.93 -9.82
C ARG A 16 -7.61 13.67 -8.54
N GLU A 17 -7.70 14.57 -7.56
CA GLU A 17 -6.94 14.46 -6.31
C GLU A 17 -7.71 13.69 -5.23
N ALA A 18 -9.01 13.86 -5.17
CA ALA A 18 -9.86 13.30 -4.13
C ALA A 18 -10.76 12.13 -4.61
N GLY A 19 -10.70 11.74 -5.89
CA GLY A 19 -11.60 10.74 -6.48
C GLY A 19 -11.61 9.39 -5.76
N VAL A 20 -10.45 8.88 -5.35
CA VAL A 20 -10.37 7.60 -4.62
C VAL A 20 -11.05 7.68 -3.24
N TYR A 21 -10.98 8.83 -2.56
CA TYR A 21 -11.67 9.04 -1.27
C TYR A 21 -13.19 9.07 -1.47
N TYR A 22 -13.65 9.76 -2.51
CA TYR A 22 -15.08 9.80 -2.86
C TYR A 22 -15.60 8.43 -3.27
N ALA A 23 -14.81 7.65 -4.02
CA ALA A 23 -15.17 6.29 -4.41
C ALA A 23 -15.30 5.38 -3.18
N LEU A 24 -14.36 5.46 -2.22
CA LEU A 24 -14.45 4.70 -0.98
C LEU A 24 -15.68 5.09 -0.15
N LEU A 25 -15.92 6.39 0.03
CA LEU A 25 -17.08 6.88 0.78
C LEU A 25 -18.39 6.45 0.12
N LEU A 26 -18.51 6.63 -1.20
CA LEU A 26 -19.67 6.20 -1.96
C LEU A 26 -19.93 4.69 -1.80
N LEU A 27 -18.88 3.87 -1.94
CA LEU A 27 -18.99 2.42 -1.79
C LEU A 27 -19.44 2.03 -0.37
N LEU A 28 -18.88 2.66 0.66
CA LEU A 28 -19.29 2.44 2.05
C LEU A 28 -20.77 2.76 2.28
N PHE A 29 -21.25 3.90 1.77
CA PHE A 29 -22.66 4.29 1.90
C PHE A 29 -23.60 3.39 1.08
N VAL A 30 -23.22 3.00 -0.12
CA VAL A 30 -24.00 2.07 -0.95
C VAL A 30 -24.13 0.72 -0.25
N LEU A 31 -23.03 0.14 0.23
CA LEU A 31 -23.06 -1.13 0.94
C LEU A 31 -23.81 -1.05 2.27
N ALA A 32 -23.71 0.08 2.98
CA ALA A 32 -24.49 0.31 4.18
C ALA A 32 -26.00 0.36 3.89
N GLY A 33 -26.40 1.03 2.80
CA GLY A 33 -27.80 1.09 2.37
C GLY A 33 -28.34 -0.29 1.96
N ILE A 34 -27.56 -1.07 1.20
CA ILE A 34 -27.94 -2.43 0.81
C ILE A 34 -28.04 -3.34 2.03
N ALA A 35 -27.05 -3.30 2.94
CA ALA A 35 -27.09 -4.10 4.17
C ALA A 35 -28.33 -3.78 5.02
N ALA A 36 -28.66 -2.50 5.17
CA ALA A 36 -29.84 -2.05 5.89
C ALA A 36 -31.15 -2.53 5.23
N SER A 37 -31.26 -2.48 3.90
CA SER A 37 -32.45 -2.95 3.18
C SER A 37 -32.67 -4.46 3.29
N HIS A 38 -31.62 -5.24 3.57
CA HIS A 38 -31.69 -6.68 3.79
C HIS A 38 -31.78 -7.06 5.29
N GLY A 39 -31.92 -6.08 6.19
CA GLY A 39 -32.00 -6.34 7.63
C GLY A 39 -30.71 -6.87 8.25
N LEU A 40 -29.57 -6.66 7.58
CA LEU A 40 -28.25 -7.10 8.04
C LEU A 40 -27.69 -6.16 9.13
N PRO A 41 -26.69 -6.60 9.94
CA PRO A 41 -26.04 -5.75 10.93
C PRO A 41 -25.47 -4.48 10.32
N ALA A 42 -25.36 -3.41 11.14
CA ALA A 42 -24.87 -2.11 10.69
C ALA A 42 -23.50 -2.20 10.02
N TYR A 43 -23.47 -2.00 8.70
CA TYR A 43 -22.25 -2.10 7.87
C TYR A 43 -21.17 -1.14 8.34
N LEU A 44 -21.52 0.07 8.75
CA LEU A 44 -20.61 1.10 9.26
C LEU A 44 -20.28 0.94 10.75
N SER A 45 -20.50 -0.24 11.33
CA SER A 45 -20.09 -0.50 12.72
C SER A 45 -18.56 -0.43 12.84
N GLY A 46 -18.07 0.03 14.02
CA GLY A 46 -16.63 0.09 14.28
C GLY A 46 -15.94 -1.28 14.17
N GLN A 47 -16.65 -2.36 14.49
CA GLN A 47 -16.15 -3.72 14.35
C GLN A 47 -15.94 -4.08 12.86
N ASN A 48 -16.93 -3.79 12.00
CA ASN A 48 -16.79 -4.10 10.56
C ASN A 48 -15.75 -3.23 9.87
N LEU A 49 -15.70 -1.93 10.17
CA LEU A 49 -14.66 -1.03 9.65
C LEU A 49 -13.27 -1.47 10.12
N GLY A 50 -13.15 -1.92 11.38
CA GLY A 50 -11.92 -2.52 11.91
C GLY A 50 -11.51 -3.79 11.16
N ASN A 51 -12.47 -4.66 10.82
CA ASN A 51 -12.22 -5.87 10.04
C ASN A 51 -11.76 -5.55 8.60
N ILE A 52 -12.37 -4.55 7.95
CA ILE A 52 -11.94 -4.08 6.62
C ILE A 52 -10.50 -3.59 6.69
N ALA A 53 -10.16 -2.72 7.64
CA ALA A 53 -8.82 -2.20 7.82
C ALA A 53 -7.79 -3.30 8.13
N TYR A 54 -8.17 -4.27 8.96
CA TYR A 54 -7.34 -5.42 9.30
C TYR A 54 -7.04 -6.30 8.08
N GLN A 55 -8.04 -6.62 7.27
CA GLN A 55 -7.86 -7.39 6.05
C GLN A 55 -7.02 -6.63 5.00
N ALA A 56 -7.25 -5.33 4.88
CA ALA A 56 -6.51 -4.47 3.95
C ALA A 56 -5.04 -4.25 4.36
N SER A 57 -4.65 -4.55 5.61
CA SER A 57 -3.34 -4.17 6.14
C SER A 57 -2.17 -4.84 5.42
N LEU A 58 -2.25 -6.13 5.09
CA LEU A 58 -1.18 -6.87 4.43
C LEU A 58 -0.95 -6.34 3.00
N VAL A 59 -2.03 -6.26 2.23
CA VAL A 59 -1.99 -5.71 0.86
C VAL A 59 -1.61 -4.23 0.89
N GLY A 60 -2.06 -3.48 1.89
CA GLY A 60 -1.69 -2.09 2.08
C GLY A 60 -0.18 -1.90 2.31
N ILE A 61 0.45 -2.73 3.16
CA ILE A 61 1.90 -2.69 3.40
C ILE A 61 2.67 -2.96 2.10
N MET A 62 2.33 -4.03 1.39
CA MET A 62 2.93 -4.34 0.08
C MET A 62 2.64 -3.23 -0.94
N GLY A 63 1.43 -2.68 -0.96
CA GLY A 63 0.99 -1.61 -1.86
C GLY A 63 1.74 -0.29 -1.65
N VAL A 64 2.06 0.07 -0.40
CA VAL A 64 2.90 1.24 -0.08
C VAL A 64 4.28 1.10 -0.71
N ALA A 65 4.92 -0.06 -0.58
CA ALA A 65 6.22 -0.33 -1.20
C ALA A 65 6.11 -0.42 -2.74
N MET A 66 5.05 -1.06 -3.26
CA MET A 66 4.74 -1.09 -4.69
C MET A 66 4.55 0.31 -5.26
N THR A 67 3.97 1.25 -4.51
CA THR A 67 3.88 2.65 -4.93
C THR A 67 5.26 3.25 -5.15
N VAL A 68 6.24 2.98 -4.29
CA VAL A 68 7.63 3.43 -4.49
C VAL A 68 8.23 2.79 -5.73
N MET A 69 8.00 1.49 -5.97
CA MET A 69 8.41 0.80 -7.19
C MET A 69 7.86 1.48 -8.44
N LEU A 70 6.54 1.68 -8.48
CA LEU A 70 5.87 2.34 -9.60
C LEU A 70 6.36 3.78 -9.80
N ILE A 71 6.59 4.55 -8.73
CA ILE A 71 7.17 5.89 -8.83
C ILE A 71 8.54 5.86 -9.52
N THR A 72 9.38 4.83 -9.32
CA THR A 72 10.67 4.69 -10.02
C THR A 72 10.55 4.20 -11.47
N GLY A 73 9.34 3.89 -11.93
CA GLY A 73 9.08 3.35 -13.26
C GLY A 73 9.40 1.86 -13.39
N ALA A 74 9.35 1.11 -12.30
CA ALA A 74 9.55 -0.34 -12.27
C ALA A 74 8.35 -1.07 -11.67
N PHE A 75 8.26 -2.38 -11.94
CA PHE A 75 7.23 -3.29 -11.42
C PHE A 75 7.87 -4.41 -10.63
N ASP A 76 7.15 -4.94 -9.65
CA ASP A 76 7.55 -6.14 -8.93
C ASP A 76 6.34 -7.08 -8.76
N LEU A 77 6.25 -8.07 -9.65
CA LEU A 77 5.21 -9.10 -9.59
C LEU A 77 5.52 -10.19 -8.56
N SER A 78 6.75 -10.24 -8.05
CA SER A 78 7.17 -11.31 -7.14
C SER A 78 6.69 -11.11 -5.69
N VAL A 79 6.07 -9.96 -5.36
CA VAL A 79 5.72 -9.57 -3.98
C VAL A 79 4.91 -10.64 -3.24
N ALA A 80 3.92 -11.27 -3.87
CA ALA A 80 3.10 -12.28 -3.21
C ALA A 80 3.84 -13.60 -2.98
N SER A 81 4.68 -14.02 -3.94
CA SER A 81 5.52 -15.22 -3.77
C SER A 81 6.63 -14.98 -2.73
N VAL A 82 7.22 -13.79 -2.68
CA VAL A 82 8.19 -13.41 -1.64
C VAL A 82 7.53 -13.39 -0.25
N ALA A 83 6.30 -12.88 -0.15
CA ALA A 83 5.54 -12.93 1.11
C ALA A 83 5.26 -14.38 1.54
N ALA A 84 4.84 -15.24 0.61
CA ALA A 84 4.63 -16.66 0.89
C ALA A 84 5.93 -17.37 1.32
N LEU A 85 7.06 -17.06 0.66
CA LEU A 85 8.37 -17.60 1.04
C LEU A 85 8.78 -17.13 2.45
N ALA A 86 8.62 -15.86 2.76
CA ALA A 86 8.93 -15.33 4.09
C ALA A 86 8.06 -15.99 5.17
N ALA A 87 6.76 -16.21 4.90
CA ALA A 87 5.89 -16.96 5.80
C ALA A 87 6.34 -18.42 5.96
N ALA A 88 6.76 -19.08 4.88
CA ALA A 88 7.26 -20.47 4.92
C ALA A 88 8.57 -20.58 5.73
N VAL A 89 9.49 -19.63 5.56
CA VAL A 89 10.74 -19.56 6.34
C VAL A 89 10.42 -19.31 7.83
N LEU A 90 9.52 -18.36 8.13
CA LEU A 90 9.08 -18.10 9.50
C LEU A 90 8.52 -19.36 10.16
N VAL A 91 7.46 -19.95 9.55
CA VAL A 91 6.75 -21.12 10.12
C VAL A 91 7.67 -22.33 10.23
N GLY A 92 8.52 -22.57 9.23
CA GLY A 92 9.44 -23.71 9.22
C GLY A 92 10.61 -23.60 10.20
N LEU A 93 11.02 -22.39 10.57
CA LEU A 93 12.17 -22.16 11.46
C LEU A 93 11.76 -21.77 12.88
N ALA A 94 10.59 -21.20 13.09
CA ALA A 94 10.22 -20.59 14.37
C ALA A 94 10.27 -21.58 15.55
N GLY A 95 9.88 -22.84 15.36
CA GLY A 95 9.97 -23.87 16.37
C GLY A 95 11.40 -24.35 16.65
N ARG A 96 12.37 -24.10 15.74
CA ARG A 96 13.76 -24.55 15.87
C ARG A 96 14.69 -23.51 16.47
N ILE A 97 14.54 -22.26 16.05
CA ILE A 97 15.46 -21.14 16.41
C ILE A 97 14.77 -20.04 17.21
N GLY A 98 13.47 -20.16 17.48
CA GLY A 98 12.66 -19.16 18.17
C GLY A 98 12.05 -18.14 17.21
N PHE A 99 11.03 -17.41 17.70
CA PHE A 99 10.24 -16.46 16.90
C PHE A 99 11.07 -15.32 16.30
N ALA A 100 11.80 -14.56 17.13
CA ALA A 100 12.52 -13.37 16.66
C ALA A 100 13.64 -13.68 15.64
N PRO A 101 14.50 -14.70 15.83
CA PRO A 101 15.47 -15.10 14.80
C PRO A 101 14.80 -15.60 13.51
N ALA A 102 13.64 -16.30 13.60
CA ALA A 102 12.93 -16.75 12.42
C ALA A 102 12.32 -15.58 11.63
N VAL A 103 11.83 -14.53 12.30
CA VAL A 103 11.42 -13.28 11.65
C VAL A 103 12.60 -12.63 10.92
N ALA A 104 13.77 -12.53 11.58
CA ALA A 104 14.96 -11.98 10.95
C ALA A 104 15.37 -12.78 9.70
N ALA A 105 15.36 -14.11 9.78
CA ALA A 105 15.64 -15.00 8.63
C ALA A 105 14.66 -14.79 7.49
N ALA A 106 13.36 -14.69 7.78
CA ALA A 106 12.33 -14.41 6.79
C ALA A 106 12.54 -13.08 6.07
N LEU A 107 12.84 -12.01 6.82
CA LEU A 107 13.10 -10.68 6.25
C LEU A 107 14.42 -10.63 5.46
N CYS A 108 15.48 -11.29 5.94
CA CYS A 108 16.74 -11.44 5.20
C CYS A 108 16.54 -12.18 3.88
N THR A 109 15.74 -13.26 3.88
CA THR A 109 15.37 -14.00 2.66
C THR A 109 14.65 -13.09 1.67
N ALA A 110 13.66 -12.35 2.13
CA ALA A 110 12.95 -11.39 1.30
C ALA A 110 13.88 -10.30 0.74
N ALA A 111 14.74 -9.71 1.57
CA ALA A 111 15.72 -8.70 1.14
C ALA A 111 16.68 -9.25 0.08
N THR A 112 17.12 -10.51 0.23
CA THR A 112 18.00 -11.19 -0.75
C THR A 112 17.31 -11.33 -2.11
N ILE A 113 16.04 -11.73 -2.15
CA ILE A 113 15.27 -11.79 -3.41
C ILE A 113 15.15 -10.40 -4.04
N GLY A 114 14.87 -9.36 -3.23
CA GLY A 114 14.81 -7.98 -3.73
C GLY A 114 16.15 -7.50 -4.30
N LEU A 115 17.26 -7.82 -3.65
CA LEU A 115 18.61 -7.53 -4.14
C LEU A 115 18.89 -8.24 -5.46
N ILE A 116 18.54 -9.53 -5.57
CA ILE A 116 18.72 -10.32 -6.80
C ILE A 116 17.89 -9.72 -7.95
N ASN A 117 16.61 -9.47 -7.73
CA ASN A 117 15.74 -8.85 -8.73
C ASN A 117 16.28 -7.50 -9.18
N GLY A 118 16.59 -6.64 -8.22
CA GLY A 118 17.13 -5.31 -8.50
C GLY A 118 18.47 -5.36 -9.22
N ALA A 119 19.37 -6.28 -8.84
CA ALA A 119 20.67 -6.45 -9.51
C ALA A 119 20.52 -6.93 -10.96
N ILE A 120 19.66 -7.92 -11.22
CA ILE A 120 19.41 -8.40 -12.59
C ILE A 120 18.83 -7.27 -13.44
N VAL A 121 17.83 -6.54 -12.95
CA VAL A 121 17.21 -5.44 -13.70
C VAL A 121 18.19 -4.31 -13.96
N GLN A 122 19.03 -3.95 -12.97
CA GLN A 122 19.89 -2.77 -13.09
C GLN A 122 21.23 -3.03 -13.77
N PHE A 123 21.80 -4.22 -13.60
CA PHE A 123 23.15 -4.50 -14.10
C PHE A 123 23.16 -5.44 -15.33
N VAL A 124 22.20 -6.37 -15.43
CA VAL A 124 22.04 -7.19 -16.65
C VAL A 124 21.16 -6.46 -17.68
N GLY A 125 20.28 -5.54 -17.23
CA GLY A 125 19.43 -4.72 -18.11
C GLY A 125 18.15 -5.41 -18.59
N ILE A 126 17.75 -6.52 -17.97
CA ILE A 126 16.51 -7.21 -18.30
C ILE A 126 15.32 -6.41 -17.75
N ASN A 127 14.23 -6.37 -18.53
CA ASN A 127 13.02 -5.67 -18.11
C ASN A 127 12.48 -6.19 -16.75
N ALA A 128 12.13 -5.27 -15.85
CA ALA A 128 11.65 -5.59 -14.50
C ALA A 128 10.45 -6.55 -14.51
N PHE A 129 9.51 -6.39 -15.45
CA PHE A 129 8.35 -7.26 -15.59
C PHE A 129 8.77 -8.72 -15.83
N ILE A 130 9.73 -8.96 -16.74
CA ILE A 130 10.20 -10.30 -17.07
C ILE A 130 10.94 -10.92 -15.90
N VAL A 131 11.83 -10.16 -15.25
CA VAL A 131 12.60 -10.64 -14.09
C VAL A 131 11.66 -11.02 -12.96
N THR A 132 10.73 -10.12 -12.58
CA THR A 132 9.85 -10.37 -11.44
C THR A 132 8.78 -11.43 -11.72
N LEU A 133 8.35 -11.61 -12.97
CA LEU A 133 7.50 -12.73 -13.37
C LEU A 133 8.24 -14.06 -13.25
N GLY A 134 9.50 -14.11 -13.71
CA GLY A 134 10.36 -15.28 -13.52
C GLY A 134 10.58 -15.60 -12.04
N THR A 135 10.88 -14.55 -11.24
CA THR A 135 11.06 -14.71 -9.78
C THR A 135 9.78 -15.13 -9.08
N LEU A 136 8.61 -14.60 -9.47
CA LEU A 136 7.31 -15.05 -8.96
C LEU A 136 7.18 -16.58 -9.09
N THR A 137 7.47 -17.12 -10.27
CA THR A 137 7.37 -18.55 -10.54
C THR A 137 8.45 -19.34 -9.80
N ALA A 138 9.71 -18.90 -9.83
CA ALA A 138 10.83 -19.57 -9.17
C ALA A 138 10.66 -19.61 -7.64
N VAL A 139 10.29 -18.48 -7.04
CA VAL A 139 10.06 -18.38 -5.58
C VAL A 139 8.84 -19.22 -5.17
N ARG A 140 7.79 -19.25 -5.99
CA ARG A 140 6.64 -20.14 -5.74
C ARG A 140 7.06 -21.61 -5.76
N GLY A 141 7.90 -22.01 -6.73
CA GLY A 141 8.49 -23.35 -6.77
C GLY A 141 9.35 -23.64 -5.52
N LEU A 142 10.14 -22.66 -5.06
CA LEU A 142 10.91 -22.79 -3.83
C LEU A 142 10.02 -22.99 -2.60
N VAL A 143 8.90 -22.28 -2.49
CA VAL A 143 7.92 -22.51 -1.41
C VAL A 143 7.40 -23.94 -1.45
N LEU A 144 7.03 -24.46 -2.63
CA LEU A 144 6.57 -25.85 -2.78
C LEU A 144 7.64 -26.86 -2.35
N ILE A 145 8.91 -26.64 -2.71
CA ILE A 145 10.03 -27.51 -2.29
C ILE A 145 10.22 -27.45 -0.76
N LEU A 146 10.26 -26.27 -0.16
CA LEU A 146 10.46 -26.09 1.28
C LEU A 146 9.33 -26.67 2.12
N THR A 147 8.12 -26.71 1.59
CA THR A 147 6.93 -27.21 2.28
C THR A 147 6.61 -28.67 1.92
N ASP A 148 7.38 -29.28 1.01
CA ASP A 148 7.06 -30.60 0.43
C ASP A 148 5.61 -30.69 -0.12
N GLY A 149 5.14 -29.55 -0.68
CA GLY A 149 3.77 -29.41 -1.19
C GLY A 149 2.66 -29.48 -0.14
N ARG A 150 3.00 -29.46 1.16
CA ARG A 150 2.05 -29.58 2.28
C ARG A 150 1.96 -28.28 3.06
N SER A 151 0.90 -28.12 3.84
CA SER A 151 0.82 -27.03 4.81
C SER A 151 1.82 -27.25 5.95
N LEU A 152 2.65 -26.26 6.25
CA LEU A 152 3.48 -26.23 7.46
C LEU A 152 2.70 -25.56 8.59
N MET A 153 2.87 -26.06 9.81
CA MET A 153 2.27 -25.51 11.02
C MET A 153 3.34 -25.41 12.11
N VAL A 154 3.19 -24.44 12.99
CA VAL A 154 4.03 -24.31 14.18
C VAL A 154 3.45 -25.20 15.27
N GLU A 155 4.24 -26.20 15.71
CA GLU A 155 3.83 -27.17 16.74
C GLU A 155 4.13 -26.68 18.17
N ASP A 156 5.17 -25.84 18.32
CA ASP A 156 5.53 -25.27 19.63
C ASP A 156 4.51 -24.23 20.09
N ALA A 157 3.80 -24.54 21.16
CA ALA A 157 2.74 -23.69 21.71
C ALA A 157 3.26 -22.33 22.20
N GLY A 158 4.48 -22.26 22.75
CA GLY A 158 5.08 -21.02 23.21
C GLY A 158 5.43 -20.09 22.07
N VAL A 159 5.98 -20.63 20.98
CA VAL A 159 6.27 -19.89 19.77
C VAL A 159 4.99 -19.44 19.07
N LEU A 160 3.99 -20.31 18.98
CA LEU A 160 2.68 -19.97 18.42
C LEU A 160 2.03 -18.80 19.18
N GLN A 161 2.09 -18.82 20.51
CA GLN A 161 1.59 -17.72 21.34
C GLN A 161 2.31 -16.39 21.04
N GLN A 162 3.65 -16.40 20.85
CA GLN A 162 4.40 -15.20 20.47
C GLN A 162 3.98 -14.70 19.08
N MET A 163 3.81 -15.58 18.11
CA MET A 163 3.35 -15.26 16.75
C MET A 163 1.95 -14.61 16.78
N LEU A 164 1.02 -15.25 17.47
CA LEU A 164 -0.34 -14.72 17.62
C LEU A 164 -0.34 -13.38 18.37
N ALA A 165 0.45 -13.25 19.44
CA ALA A 165 0.57 -11.98 20.15
C ALA A 165 1.13 -10.87 19.27
N PHE A 166 2.11 -11.15 18.41
CA PHE A 166 2.68 -10.15 17.50
C PHE A 166 1.66 -9.61 16.50
N GLU A 167 0.72 -10.44 16.05
CA GLU A 167 -0.26 -10.10 15.02
C GLU A 167 -1.61 -9.65 15.61
N SER A 168 -2.12 -10.32 16.64
CA SER A 168 -3.46 -10.08 17.18
C SER A 168 -3.52 -9.02 18.28
N THR A 169 -2.37 -8.55 18.78
CA THR A 169 -2.31 -7.50 19.81
C THR A 169 -3.09 -6.27 19.36
N ARG A 170 -3.85 -5.71 20.29
CA ARG A 170 -4.58 -4.47 20.10
C ARG A 170 -3.76 -3.28 20.56
N VAL A 171 -3.48 -2.36 19.65
CA VAL A 171 -2.70 -1.14 19.92
C VAL A 171 -3.67 -0.01 20.29
N PRO A 172 -3.55 0.60 21.47
CA PRO A 172 -4.38 1.74 21.85
C PRO A 172 -4.02 2.96 21.00
N LEU A 173 -5.02 3.59 20.39
CA LEU A 173 -4.82 4.76 19.52
C LEU A 173 -4.81 6.09 20.28
N PHE A 174 -5.25 6.11 21.52
CA PHE A 174 -5.37 7.34 22.32
C PHE A 174 -4.08 8.16 22.32
N TRP A 175 -2.97 7.55 22.73
CA TRP A 175 -1.68 8.25 22.81
C TRP A 175 -1.11 8.68 21.45
N PRO A 176 -1.06 7.81 20.41
CA PRO A 176 -0.66 8.24 19.07
C PRO A 176 -1.48 9.39 18.51
N LEU A 177 -2.81 9.36 18.68
CA LEU A 177 -3.68 10.45 18.23
C LEU A 177 -3.40 11.74 18.99
N LEU A 178 -3.21 11.65 20.31
CA LEU A 178 -2.90 12.82 21.14
C LEU A 178 -1.56 13.45 20.74
N ILE A 179 -0.52 12.62 20.48
CA ILE A 179 0.77 13.11 19.99
C ILE A 179 0.61 13.84 18.64
N VAL A 180 -0.11 13.24 17.69
CA VAL A 180 -0.39 13.87 16.39
C VAL A 180 -1.15 15.17 16.56
N ALA A 181 -2.15 15.21 17.43
CA ALA A 181 -2.91 16.41 17.75
C ALA A 181 -2.02 17.53 18.29
N LEU A 182 -1.16 17.22 19.27
CA LEU A 182 -0.24 18.18 19.86
C LEU A 182 0.79 18.72 18.84
N LEU A 183 1.32 17.84 17.97
CA LEU A 183 2.23 18.23 16.90
C LEU A 183 1.55 19.17 15.89
N LEU A 184 0.31 18.86 15.48
CA LEU A 184 -0.47 19.71 14.57
C LEU A 184 -0.82 21.06 15.20
N LEU A 185 -1.22 21.06 16.46
CA LEU A 185 -1.53 22.28 17.21
C LEU A 185 -0.27 23.15 17.37
N GLY A 186 0.85 22.58 17.81
CA GLY A 186 2.12 23.30 17.98
C GLY A 186 2.64 23.86 16.64
N TRP A 187 2.69 23.02 15.60
CA TRP A 187 3.11 23.47 14.26
C TRP A 187 2.17 24.54 13.67
N GLY A 188 0.86 24.33 13.82
CA GLY A 188 -0.15 25.26 13.36
C GLY A 188 -0.06 26.62 14.07
N ALA A 189 0.17 26.62 15.38
CA ALA A 189 0.36 27.85 16.17
C ALA A 189 1.65 28.57 15.77
N MET A 190 2.79 27.87 15.68
CA MET A 190 4.08 28.45 15.28
C MET A 190 4.06 29.04 13.86
N ARG A 191 3.39 28.39 12.94
CA ARG A 191 3.28 28.81 11.53
C ARG A 191 2.05 29.64 11.22
N LYS A 192 1.24 30.01 12.23
CA LYS A 192 -0.03 30.76 12.12
C LYS A 192 -0.99 30.15 11.07
N ARG A 193 -1.01 28.80 10.97
CA ARG A 193 -1.86 28.07 10.03
C ARG A 193 -3.13 27.59 10.71
N ARG A 194 -4.21 28.35 10.58
CA ARG A 194 -5.53 28.05 11.21
C ARG A 194 -6.04 26.65 10.90
N PHE A 195 -5.86 26.16 9.66
CA PHE A 195 -6.27 24.80 9.28
C PHE A 195 -5.56 23.70 10.09
N ALA A 196 -4.25 23.83 10.33
CA ALA A 196 -3.52 22.86 11.14
C ALA A 196 -3.96 22.88 12.59
N VAL A 197 -4.29 24.06 13.15
CA VAL A 197 -4.85 24.18 14.50
C VAL A 197 -6.22 23.51 14.59
N MET A 198 -7.11 23.76 13.61
CA MET A 198 -8.43 23.11 13.55
C MET A 198 -8.31 21.59 13.41
N ALA A 199 -7.43 21.11 12.52
CA ALA A 199 -7.18 19.68 12.36
C ALA A 199 -6.64 19.05 13.65
N GLY A 200 -5.69 19.69 14.32
CA GLY A 200 -5.16 19.25 15.61
C GLY A 200 -6.23 19.21 16.70
N GLY A 201 -7.07 20.22 16.77
CA GLY A 201 -8.21 20.25 17.69
C GLY A 201 -9.22 19.14 17.42
N LEU A 202 -9.54 18.88 16.15
CA LEU A 202 -10.42 17.77 15.76
C LEU A 202 -9.84 16.40 16.14
N VAL A 203 -8.54 16.17 15.86
CA VAL A 203 -7.87 14.92 16.22
C VAL A 203 -7.83 14.74 17.74
N ALA A 204 -7.57 15.81 18.50
CA ALA A 204 -7.63 15.77 19.96
C ALA A 204 -9.04 15.41 20.46
N ALA A 205 -10.06 16.08 19.93
CA ALA A 205 -11.46 15.81 20.29
C ALA A 205 -11.84 14.34 19.99
N LEU A 206 -11.46 13.82 18.83
CA LEU A 206 -11.66 12.41 18.47
C LEU A 206 -10.93 11.46 19.43
N ALA A 207 -9.68 11.77 19.82
CA ALA A 207 -8.94 10.96 20.78
C ALA A 207 -9.63 10.92 22.14
N PHE A 208 -10.11 12.07 22.65
CA PHE A 208 -10.81 12.13 23.94
C PHE A 208 -12.21 11.50 23.91
N LEU A 209 -12.97 11.69 22.81
CA LEU A 209 -14.29 11.07 22.63
C LEU A 209 -14.19 9.54 22.54
N ALA A 210 -13.19 9.04 21.84
CA ALA A 210 -12.95 7.61 21.70
C ALA A 210 -12.34 6.98 22.95
N GLY A 211 -11.59 7.76 23.71
CA GLY A 211 -10.96 7.34 24.96
C GLY A 211 -9.89 6.24 24.78
N PRO A 212 -9.34 5.71 25.89
CA PRO A 212 -8.32 4.66 25.85
C PRO A 212 -8.84 3.30 25.35
N ALA A 213 -10.17 3.13 25.26
CA ALA A 213 -10.79 1.92 24.73
C ALA A 213 -10.67 1.80 23.19
N LEU A 214 -10.37 2.90 22.48
CA LEU A 214 -10.15 2.85 21.03
C LEU A 214 -8.84 2.13 20.74
N THR A 215 -8.94 0.92 20.20
CA THR A 215 -7.80 0.09 19.83
C THR A 215 -7.92 -0.36 18.38
N VAL A 216 -6.79 -0.56 17.73
CA VAL A 216 -6.71 -1.18 16.40
C VAL A 216 -5.87 -2.45 16.47
N ALA A 217 -6.09 -3.37 15.55
CA ALA A 217 -5.23 -4.54 15.42
C ALA A 217 -3.79 -4.10 15.02
N ALA A 218 -2.79 -4.80 15.54
CA ALA A 218 -1.38 -4.48 15.29
C ALA A 218 -1.03 -4.35 13.79
N PRO A 219 -1.52 -5.20 12.86
CA PRO A 219 -1.26 -5.02 11.42
C PRO A 219 -1.73 -3.68 10.86
N VAL A 220 -2.83 -3.12 11.38
CA VAL A 220 -3.30 -1.78 10.98
C VAL A 220 -2.35 -0.71 11.49
N ALA A 221 -1.86 -0.83 12.73
CA ALA A 221 -0.87 0.09 13.28
C ALA A 221 0.45 0.02 12.49
N TYR A 222 0.91 -1.18 12.11
CA TYR A 222 2.10 -1.35 11.25
C TYR A 222 1.90 -0.71 9.88
N LEU A 223 0.74 -0.91 9.24
CA LEU A 223 0.41 -0.24 7.97
C LEU A 223 0.47 1.28 8.10
N VAL A 224 -0.16 1.84 9.14
CA VAL A 224 -0.16 3.30 9.36
C VAL A 224 1.25 3.82 9.60
N ALA A 225 2.04 3.16 10.46
CA ALA A 225 3.44 3.53 10.75
C ALA A 225 4.30 3.47 9.48
N PHE A 226 4.20 2.38 8.71
CA PHE A 226 4.95 2.22 7.46
C PHE A 226 4.54 3.25 6.40
N THR A 227 3.24 3.50 6.25
CA THR A 227 2.71 4.54 5.35
C THR A 227 3.20 5.93 5.74
N ALA A 228 3.20 6.23 7.04
CA ALA A 228 3.70 7.50 7.54
C ALA A 228 5.20 7.67 7.30
N ALA A 229 6.01 6.63 7.56
CA ALA A 229 7.45 6.64 7.35
C ALA A 229 7.80 6.82 5.87
N VAL A 230 7.23 5.99 4.98
CA VAL A 230 7.47 6.10 3.53
C VAL A 230 6.91 7.41 2.98
N GLY A 231 5.72 7.82 3.41
CA GLY A 231 5.12 9.10 3.04
C GLY A 231 5.97 10.31 3.46
N PHE A 232 6.57 10.25 4.65
CA PHE A 232 7.52 11.26 5.12
C PHE A 232 8.77 11.30 4.22
N VAL A 233 9.36 10.15 3.92
CA VAL A 233 10.53 10.05 3.03
C VAL A 233 10.21 10.64 1.66
N LEU A 234 9.08 10.24 1.06
CA LEU A 234 8.68 10.69 -0.27
C LEU A 234 8.41 12.21 -0.32
N ARG A 235 7.79 12.77 0.71
CA ARG A 235 7.34 14.17 0.69
C ARG A 235 8.37 15.16 1.19
N PHE A 236 9.18 14.79 2.19
CA PHE A 236 10.00 15.75 2.94
C PHE A 236 11.51 15.57 2.75
N THR A 237 11.96 14.46 2.13
CA THR A 237 13.40 14.19 2.00
C THR A 237 13.92 14.37 0.57
N VAL A 238 15.24 14.45 0.45
CA VAL A 238 15.95 14.45 -0.84
C VAL A 238 15.74 13.12 -1.57
N ILE A 239 15.67 12.01 -0.82
CA ILE A 239 15.45 10.66 -1.35
C ILE A 239 14.13 10.62 -2.13
N GLY A 240 13.05 11.14 -1.55
CA GLY A 240 11.75 11.18 -2.22
C GLY A 240 11.79 12.00 -3.51
N ARG A 241 12.37 13.21 -3.48
CA ARG A 241 12.51 14.03 -4.69
C ARG A 241 13.28 13.30 -5.81
N ARG A 242 14.34 12.60 -5.45
CA ARG A 242 15.16 11.84 -6.41
C ARG A 242 14.40 10.62 -6.95
N LEU A 243 13.60 9.92 -6.12
CA LEU A 243 12.74 8.81 -6.59
C LEU A 243 11.75 9.28 -7.65
N TYR A 244 11.06 10.42 -7.43
CA TYR A 244 10.16 10.99 -8.44
C TYR A 244 10.91 11.45 -9.70
N ALA A 245 12.12 12.02 -9.56
CA ALA A 245 12.95 12.42 -10.71
C ALA A 245 13.37 11.21 -11.54
N VAL A 246 13.84 10.13 -10.91
CA VAL A 246 14.23 8.87 -11.55
C VAL A 246 13.10 8.27 -12.37
N GLY A 247 11.87 8.26 -11.82
CA GLY A 247 10.72 7.71 -12.55
C GLY A 247 10.12 8.66 -13.59
N GLY A 248 10.29 9.98 -13.40
CA GLY A 248 9.81 10.96 -14.37
C GLY A 248 10.63 10.98 -15.66
N ASN A 249 11.96 10.99 -15.54
CA ASN A 249 12.90 10.86 -16.64
C ASN A 249 14.26 10.38 -16.10
N ALA A 250 14.52 9.09 -16.25
CA ALA A 250 15.75 8.46 -15.77
C ALA A 250 17.02 9.04 -16.40
N GLU A 251 16.97 9.41 -17.69
CA GLU A 251 18.12 9.98 -18.39
C GLU A 251 18.44 11.39 -17.88
N ALA A 252 17.44 12.25 -17.76
CA ALA A 252 17.62 13.58 -17.17
C ALA A 252 18.10 13.51 -15.72
N ALA A 253 17.59 12.56 -14.92
CA ALA A 253 18.04 12.33 -13.56
C ALA A 253 19.51 11.93 -13.52
N ARG A 254 19.95 11.03 -14.42
CA ARG A 254 21.36 10.60 -14.56
C ARG A 254 22.27 11.76 -14.92
N LEU A 255 21.89 12.57 -15.91
CA LEU A 255 22.63 13.76 -16.31
C LEU A 255 22.72 14.81 -15.19
N SER A 256 21.75 14.82 -14.27
CA SER A 256 21.77 15.65 -13.06
C SER A 256 22.57 15.05 -11.91
N GLY A 257 23.34 13.97 -12.14
CA GLY A 257 24.20 13.33 -11.11
C GLY A 257 23.44 12.41 -10.15
N ILE A 258 22.19 12.02 -10.44
CA ILE A 258 21.45 11.08 -9.60
C ILE A 258 21.80 9.65 -10.01
N ASN A 259 22.22 8.83 -9.04
CA ASN A 259 22.49 7.41 -9.27
C ASN A 259 21.18 6.63 -9.41
N VAL A 260 20.65 6.53 -10.64
CA VAL A 260 19.38 5.86 -10.98
C VAL A 260 19.39 4.39 -10.52
N HIS A 261 20.53 3.69 -10.69
CA HIS A 261 20.64 2.27 -10.31
C HIS A 261 20.44 2.06 -8.81
N ALA A 262 21.05 2.91 -7.97
CA ALA A 262 20.92 2.80 -6.51
C ALA A 262 19.45 3.04 -6.05
N TYR A 263 18.76 4.01 -6.63
CA TYR A 263 17.37 4.30 -6.28
C TYR A 263 16.42 3.17 -6.71
N ARG A 264 16.59 2.60 -7.89
CA ARG A 264 15.80 1.46 -8.36
C ARG A 264 16.09 0.19 -7.56
N LEU A 265 17.38 -0.11 -7.32
CA LEU A 265 17.79 -1.25 -6.47
C LEU A 265 17.18 -1.13 -5.06
N GLY A 266 17.27 0.06 -4.45
CA GLY A 266 16.65 0.33 -3.15
C GLY A 266 15.13 0.14 -3.16
N ALA A 267 14.45 0.48 -4.25
CA ALA A 267 13.01 0.25 -4.40
C ALA A 267 12.68 -1.25 -4.45
N PHE A 268 13.47 -2.08 -5.17
CA PHE A 268 13.30 -3.54 -5.18
C PHE A 268 13.49 -4.15 -3.79
N VAL A 269 14.51 -3.73 -3.07
CA VAL A 269 14.75 -4.22 -1.70
C VAL A 269 13.60 -3.82 -0.78
N LEU A 270 13.14 -2.57 -0.84
CA LEU A 270 12.00 -2.09 -0.06
C LEU A 270 10.72 -2.89 -0.38
N SER A 271 10.45 -3.14 -1.67
CA SER A 271 9.31 -3.95 -2.13
C SER A 271 9.33 -5.34 -1.53
N SER A 272 10.46 -6.03 -1.66
CA SER A 272 10.61 -7.39 -1.18
C SER A 272 10.62 -7.49 0.35
N VAL A 273 11.24 -6.53 1.07
CA VAL A 273 11.21 -6.50 2.55
C VAL A 273 9.78 -6.24 3.05
N ALA A 274 9.04 -5.32 2.43
CA ALA A 274 7.65 -5.08 2.78
C ALA A 274 6.76 -6.31 2.49
N ALA A 275 7.01 -7.01 1.38
CA ALA A 275 6.36 -8.28 1.06
C ALA A 275 6.72 -9.35 2.10
N GLY A 276 7.98 -9.46 2.48
CA GLY A 276 8.44 -10.36 3.54
C GLY A 276 7.77 -10.08 4.87
N PHE A 277 7.65 -8.80 5.25
CA PHE A 277 6.96 -8.41 6.48
C PHE A 277 5.46 -8.74 6.44
N ALA A 278 4.78 -8.51 5.30
CA ALA A 278 3.40 -8.94 5.10
C ALA A 278 3.27 -10.47 5.20
N GLY A 279 4.24 -11.22 4.68
CA GLY A 279 4.33 -12.67 4.82
C GLY A 279 4.52 -13.12 6.28
N VAL A 280 5.37 -12.44 7.04
CA VAL A 280 5.52 -12.67 8.49
C VAL A 280 4.19 -12.47 9.21
N LEU A 281 3.49 -11.37 8.95
CA LEU A 281 2.16 -11.12 9.53
C LEU A 281 1.15 -12.20 9.15
N PHE A 282 1.18 -12.65 7.89
CA PHE A 282 0.30 -13.72 7.40
C PHE A 282 0.59 -15.04 8.12
N GLY A 283 1.87 -15.42 8.25
CA GLY A 283 2.29 -16.60 8.99
C GLY A 283 1.93 -16.53 10.47
N CYS A 284 2.09 -15.36 11.10
CA CYS A 284 1.70 -15.12 12.49
C CYS A 284 0.18 -15.22 12.70
N ARG A 285 -0.62 -14.75 11.74
CA ARG A 285 -2.08 -14.79 11.79
C ARG A 285 -2.65 -16.20 11.86
N LEU A 286 -2.04 -17.11 11.12
CA LEU A 286 -2.54 -18.49 10.97
C LEU A 286 -1.76 -19.52 11.81
N GLY A 287 -0.54 -19.19 12.27
CA GLY A 287 0.39 -20.17 12.83
C GLY A 287 0.79 -21.25 11.82
N ALA A 288 0.51 -21.02 10.54
CA ALA A 288 0.65 -21.98 9.47
C ALA A 288 0.87 -21.29 8.12
N ILE A 289 1.37 -22.04 7.13
CA ILE A 289 1.45 -21.61 5.73
C ILE A 289 1.06 -22.74 4.80
N ASN A 290 0.17 -22.44 3.86
CA ASN A 290 -0.13 -23.32 2.73
C ASN A 290 0.75 -22.88 1.53
N PRO A 291 1.31 -23.83 0.74
CA PRO A 291 2.16 -23.50 -0.41
C PRO A 291 1.53 -22.59 -1.45
N THR A 292 0.20 -22.64 -1.59
CA THR A 292 -0.55 -21.77 -2.54
C THR A 292 -1.04 -20.47 -1.92
N ALA A 293 -0.71 -20.20 -0.65
CA ALA A 293 -1.10 -18.99 0.03
C ALA A 293 -0.66 -17.72 -0.72
N LEU A 294 -1.46 -16.68 -0.61
CA LEU A 294 -1.24 -15.37 -1.23
C LEU A 294 -1.15 -15.37 -2.77
N GLN A 295 -1.46 -16.47 -3.44
CA GLN A 295 -1.47 -16.52 -4.91
C GLN A 295 -2.52 -15.54 -5.46
N GLY A 296 -2.13 -14.73 -6.45
CA GLY A 296 -2.99 -13.70 -7.02
C GLY A 296 -2.96 -12.36 -6.27
N SER A 297 -2.44 -12.31 -5.03
CA SER A 297 -2.37 -11.07 -4.25
C SER A 297 -1.45 -10.02 -4.88
N GLU A 298 -0.51 -10.41 -5.73
CA GLU A 298 0.34 -9.49 -6.51
C GLU A 298 -0.51 -8.54 -7.37
N LEU A 299 -1.59 -9.04 -7.97
CA LEU A 299 -2.50 -8.23 -8.79
C LEU A 299 -3.30 -7.25 -7.91
N THR A 300 -3.78 -7.71 -6.75
CA THR A 300 -4.51 -6.87 -5.80
C THR A 300 -3.62 -5.75 -5.25
N VAL A 301 -2.33 -6.02 -5.00
CA VAL A 301 -1.33 -5.03 -4.55
C VAL A 301 -1.13 -3.94 -5.61
N ILE A 302 -0.95 -4.34 -6.87
CA ILE A 302 -0.79 -3.40 -7.99
C ILE A 302 -2.09 -2.61 -8.19
N ALA A 303 -3.23 -3.29 -8.14
CA ALA A 303 -4.54 -2.68 -8.26
C ALA A 303 -4.78 -1.59 -7.20
N ALA A 304 -4.43 -1.85 -5.94
CA ALA A 304 -4.54 -0.87 -4.87
C ALA A 304 -3.70 0.40 -5.16
N ALA A 305 -2.49 0.25 -5.70
CA ALA A 305 -1.64 1.37 -6.05
C ALA A 305 -2.20 2.18 -7.25
N ILE A 306 -2.73 1.49 -8.27
CA ILE A 306 -3.33 2.13 -9.44
C ILE A 306 -4.62 2.85 -9.07
N LEU A 307 -5.51 2.22 -8.30
CA LEU A 307 -6.73 2.82 -7.76
C LEU A 307 -6.40 4.07 -6.92
N GLY A 308 -5.29 4.04 -6.19
CA GLY A 308 -4.73 5.19 -5.50
C GLY A 308 -4.18 6.28 -6.42
N GLY A 309 -4.22 6.09 -7.76
CA GLY A 309 -3.77 7.09 -8.74
C GLY A 309 -2.25 7.12 -8.93
N THR A 310 -1.54 6.04 -8.58
CA THR A 310 -0.11 5.90 -8.88
C THR A 310 0.08 5.61 -10.36
N SER A 311 0.98 6.34 -11.01
CA SER A 311 1.29 6.20 -12.44
C SER A 311 2.04 4.90 -12.74
N LEU A 312 1.57 4.13 -13.71
CA LEU A 312 2.28 2.96 -14.24
C LEU A 312 3.55 3.33 -15.03
N PHE A 313 3.64 4.59 -15.48
CA PHE A 313 4.76 5.08 -16.29
C PHE A 313 5.85 5.78 -15.46
N GLY A 314 5.69 5.77 -14.13
CA GLY A 314 6.62 6.39 -13.20
C GLY A 314 6.35 7.87 -12.91
N GLY A 315 7.14 8.45 -12.02
CA GLY A 315 7.19 9.88 -11.72
C GLY A 315 6.01 10.46 -10.94
N ALA A 316 4.98 9.68 -10.64
CA ALA A 316 3.81 10.15 -9.88
C ALA A 316 3.17 9.03 -9.06
N GLY A 317 2.78 9.33 -7.83
CA GLY A 317 2.13 8.37 -6.93
C GLY A 317 1.97 8.93 -5.51
N SER A 318 1.12 8.27 -4.71
CA SER A 318 0.88 8.64 -3.32
C SER A 318 0.57 7.40 -2.48
N VAL A 319 1.43 7.13 -1.50
CA VAL A 319 1.26 5.98 -0.60
C VAL A 319 -0.03 6.06 0.22
N VAL A 320 -0.47 7.26 0.61
CA VAL A 320 -1.74 7.43 1.32
C VAL A 320 -2.93 7.05 0.44
N LYS A 321 -2.92 7.49 -0.82
CA LYS A 321 -3.98 7.13 -1.77
C LYS A 321 -3.96 5.63 -2.10
N THR A 322 -2.80 4.99 -2.11
CA THR A 322 -2.67 3.54 -2.27
C THR A 322 -3.33 2.78 -1.10
N VAL A 323 -3.13 3.23 0.13
CA VAL A 323 -3.83 2.64 1.29
C VAL A 323 -5.35 2.78 1.15
N VAL A 324 -5.83 3.92 0.68
CA VAL A 324 -7.27 4.12 0.40
C VAL A 324 -7.75 3.20 -0.73
N GLY A 325 -6.91 2.97 -1.76
CA GLY A 325 -7.16 2.00 -2.82
C GLY A 325 -7.27 0.56 -2.28
N ALA A 326 -6.39 0.17 -1.37
CA ALA A 326 -6.47 -1.12 -0.68
C ALA A 326 -7.76 -1.23 0.16
N LEU A 327 -8.08 -0.19 0.94
CA LEU A 327 -9.34 -0.14 1.69
C LEU A 327 -10.57 -0.27 0.78
N LEU A 328 -10.57 0.36 -0.39
CA LEU A 328 -11.65 0.27 -1.37
C LEU A 328 -11.86 -1.17 -1.84
N LEU A 329 -10.77 -1.88 -2.23
CA LEU A 329 -10.84 -3.28 -2.66
C LEU A 329 -11.37 -4.17 -1.52
N PHE A 330 -10.84 -4.02 -0.30
CA PHE A 330 -11.28 -4.83 0.83
C PHE A 330 -12.68 -4.44 1.36
N THR A 331 -13.13 -3.21 1.16
CA THR A 331 -14.52 -2.82 1.41
C THR A 331 -15.45 -3.56 0.45
N LEU A 332 -15.07 -3.67 -0.81
CA LEU A 332 -15.84 -4.41 -1.82
C LEU A 332 -15.93 -5.91 -1.46
N THR A 333 -14.78 -6.54 -1.18
CA THR A 333 -14.72 -7.94 -0.73
C THR A 333 -15.54 -8.19 0.53
N ASN A 334 -15.44 -7.31 1.52
CA ASN A 334 -16.22 -7.39 2.76
C ASN A 334 -17.73 -7.27 2.47
N GLY A 335 -18.11 -6.35 1.58
CA GLY A 335 -19.50 -6.22 1.14
C GLY A 335 -20.07 -7.51 0.55
N PHE A 336 -19.32 -8.19 -0.32
CA PHE A 336 -19.74 -9.48 -0.89
C PHE A 336 -19.87 -10.57 0.19
N ASN A 337 -18.97 -10.61 1.15
CA ASN A 337 -19.03 -11.56 2.25
C ASN A 337 -20.28 -11.33 3.12
N ILE A 338 -20.59 -10.08 3.46
CA ILE A 338 -21.76 -9.73 4.28
C ILE A 338 -23.08 -10.01 3.52
N LEU A 339 -23.10 -9.73 2.21
CA LEU A 339 -24.25 -9.97 1.37
C LEU A 339 -24.38 -11.44 0.92
N ASN A 340 -23.44 -12.30 1.33
CA ASN A 340 -23.38 -13.71 0.99
C ASN A 340 -23.43 -13.99 -0.52
N LEU A 341 -22.80 -13.09 -1.33
CA LEU A 341 -22.77 -13.20 -2.79
C LEU A 341 -21.82 -14.29 -3.31
N GLY A 342 -21.12 -14.97 -2.41
CA GLY A 342 -20.17 -16.04 -2.73
C GLY A 342 -18.82 -15.54 -3.24
N ALA A 343 -17.74 -16.25 -2.82
CA ALA A 343 -16.37 -15.93 -3.20
C ALA A 343 -16.11 -16.00 -4.72
N ASN A 344 -16.95 -16.72 -5.46
CA ASN A 344 -16.80 -16.94 -6.91
C ASN A 344 -16.93 -15.66 -7.73
N TYR A 345 -17.70 -14.68 -7.26
CA TYR A 345 -17.88 -13.39 -7.94
C TYR A 345 -16.79 -12.37 -7.59
N GLN A 346 -16.04 -12.59 -6.51
CA GLN A 346 -15.06 -11.64 -6.01
C GLN A 346 -13.99 -11.33 -7.06
N GLY A 347 -13.33 -12.36 -7.61
CA GLY A 347 -12.27 -12.17 -8.61
C GLY A 347 -12.75 -11.51 -9.89
N LEU A 348 -13.98 -11.84 -10.35
CA LEU A 348 -14.57 -11.22 -11.53
C LEU A 348 -14.78 -9.71 -11.31
N ILE A 349 -15.36 -9.34 -10.20
CA ILE A 349 -15.70 -7.95 -9.91
C ILE A 349 -14.46 -7.14 -9.57
N GLU A 350 -13.51 -7.69 -8.82
CA GLU A 350 -12.21 -7.05 -8.60
C GLU A 350 -11.51 -6.75 -9.93
N GLY A 351 -11.48 -7.71 -10.86
CA GLY A 351 -10.91 -7.52 -12.19
C GLY A 351 -11.60 -6.38 -12.97
N ILE A 352 -12.93 -6.36 -12.98
CA ILE A 352 -13.72 -5.30 -13.64
C ILE A 352 -13.42 -3.92 -13.01
N VAL A 353 -13.39 -3.82 -11.67
CA VAL A 353 -13.13 -2.57 -10.94
C VAL A 353 -11.74 -2.05 -11.27
N VAL A 354 -10.73 -2.92 -11.31
CA VAL A 354 -9.34 -2.55 -11.66
C VAL A 354 -9.25 -1.99 -13.08
N VAL A 355 -9.86 -2.69 -14.05
CA VAL A 355 -9.86 -2.24 -15.47
C VAL A 355 -10.61 -0.92 -15.63
N ALA A 356 -11.78 -0.80 -15.00
CA ALA A 356 -12.57 0.43 -15.05
C ALA A 356 -11.82 1.62 -14.45
N ALA A 357 -11.16 1.44 -13.31
CA ALA A 357 -10.36 2.49 -12.66
C ALA A 357 -9.15 2.89 -13.52
N ALA A 358 -8.43 1.92 -14.09
CA ALA A 358 -7.31 2.19 -14.99
C ALA A 358 -7.77 2.95 -16.25
N ALA A 359 -8.93 2.58 -16.83
CA ALA A 359 -9.51 3.26 -17.98
C ALA A 359 -9.88 4.73 -17.66
N ILE A 360 -10.53 4.98 -16.52
CA ILE A 360 -10.90 6.34 -16.08
C ILE A 360 -9.65 7.19 -15.91
N TYR A 361 -8.60 6.65 -15.27
CA TYR A 361 -7.34 7.36 -15.08
C TYR A 361 -6.65 7.71 -16.41
N THR A 362 -6.62 6.76 -17.35
CA THR A 362 -5.98 6.93 -18.66
C THR A 362 -6.72 7.95 -19.53
N VAL A 363 -8.04 7.85 -19.61
CA VAL A 363 -8.87 8.78 -20.39
C VAL A 363 -8.83 10.20 -19.81
N GLY A 364 -8.86 10.32 -18.48
CA GLY A 364 -8.74 11.62 -17.79
C GLY A 364 -7.37 12.29 -17.98
N GLY A 365 -6.29 11.49 -18.09
CA GLY A 365 -4.93 11.99 -18.30
C GLY A 365 -4.64 12.49 -19.73
N ASN A 366 -5.23 11.85 -20.73
CA ASN A 366 -4.97 12.19 -22.16
C ASN A 366 -5.61 13.52 -22.60
N ARG A 367 -6.69 13.98 -21.96
CA ARG A 367 -7.30 15.26 -22.31
C ARG A 367 -6.42 16.48 -22.04
N GLN A 368 -5.39 16.37 -21.19
CA GLN A 368 -4.50 17.49 -20.87
C GLN A 368 -3.18 17.53 -21.68
N ARG A 369 -2.88 16.47 -22.45
CA ARG A 369 -1.67 16.42 -23.28
C ARG A 369 -1.86 16.94 -24.70
N ARG A 370 -3.05 17.38 -25.11
CA ARG A 370 -3.21 18.09 -26.38
C ARG A 370 -2.65 19.50 -26.22
N PRO A 371 -1.51 19.84 -26.89
CA PRO A 371 -1.07 21.22 -26.95
C PRO A 371 -2.21 22.04 -27.55
N ARG A 372 -2.56 23.15 -26.90
CA ARG A 372 -3.36 24.16 -27.54
C ARG A 372 -2.53 24.66 -28.72
N VAL A 373 -2.82 24.22 -29.91
CA VAL A 373 -2.29 24.81 -31.12
C VAL A 373 -2.98 26.17 -31.18
N ASP A 374 -2.30 27.20 -30.67
CA ASP A 374 -2.70 28.57 -30.96
C ASP A 374 -2.49 28.74 -32.48
N THR A 375 -3.60 28.62 -33.21
CA THR A 375 -3.65 29.11 -34.59
C THR A 375 -3.52 30.63 -34.53
N ALA A 376 -2.28 31.11 -34.63
CA ALA A 376 -2.05 32.50 -34.94
C ALA A 376 -2.80 32.85 -36.22
N PRO A 377 -3.54 33.96 -36.30
CA PRO A 377 -4.13 34.38 -37.55
C PRO A 377 -3.03 34.60 -38.59
N ALA A 378 -3.17 33.96 -39.76
CA ALA A 378 -2.34 34.29 -40.90
C ALA A 378 -2.57 35.78 -41.21
N GLU A 379 -1.59 36.62 -40.91
CA GLU A 379 -1.56 37.99 -41.42
C GLU A 379 -1.53 37.90 -42.96
N ALA A 380 -2.61 38.35 -43.53
CA ALA A 380 -2.73 38.57 -44.98
C ALA A 380 -1.75 39.71 -45.34
N THR A 381 -0.67 39.35 -45.95
CA THR A 381 0.16 40.30 -46.73
C THR A 381 -0.51 40.50 -48.09
N ALA A 382 -1.11 41.67 -48.27
CA ALA A 382 -1.45 42.24 -49.60
C ALA A 382 -0.18 42.78 -50.29
#